data_f23b052eb9b9ef00199c38e707587ce3
#
_entry.id   f23b052eb9b9ef00199c38e707587ce3
#
_cell.length_a   1.000
_cell.length_b   1.000
_cell.length_c   1.000
_cell.angle_alpha   90.00
_cell.angle_beta   90.00
_cell.angle_gamma   90.00
#
_symmetry.space_group_name_H-M   'P 1'
#
loop_
_entity.id
_entity.type
_entity.pdbx_description
1 polymer ?
#
loop_
_entity_poly.entity_id
_entity_poly.type
_entity_poly.pdbx_seq_one_letter_code
_entity_poly.pdbx_strand_id
1 'polypeptide(L)'
;MKPLKTMLLLSLALMSFTSQANDASTLKKSLKPWQPIEVSKNSDTLTVVLNENRITPDVYDAVISSGACMDIWTKDVPAKYLQTVKELRILNKHKAQGYVLEKPLTTCNEMGKEQPERAKVIMLANTHLF
;
A
#
# COMPACT_ATOMS: atom_id res chain seq x y z
N MET A 1 -32.20 59.13 1.80
CA MET A 1 -32.04 57.77 2.41
C MET A 1 -31.31 56.89 1.44
N LYS A 2 -30.10 56.51 1.81
CA LYS A 2 -29.30 55.61 0.96
C LYS A 2 -29.58 54.19 1.42
N PRO A 3 -29.96 53.25 0.49
CA PRO A 3 -30.10 51.88 0.84
C PRO A 3 -28.72 51.30 1.14
N LEU A 4 -28.56 50.75 2.31
CA LEU A 4 -27.40 49.94 2.67
C LEU A 4 -27.44 48.67 1.81
N LYS A 5 -26.56 48.61 0.81
CA LYS A 5 -26.31 47.38 0.12
C LYS A 5 -25.48 46.50 1.05
N THR A 6 -26.13 45.62 1.74
CA THR A 6 -25.48 44.53 2.46
C THR A 6 -24.87 43.62 1.41
N MET A 7 -23.59 43.76 1.20
CA MET A 7 -22.84 42.85 0.35
C MET A 7 -22.64 41.58 1.16
N LEU A 8 -23.50 40.62 0.88
CA LEU A 8 -23.36 39.26 1.39
C LEU A 8 -22.16 38.64 0.68
N LEU A 9 -21.00 38.72 1.28
CA LEU A 9 -19.85 37.96 0.90
C LEU A 9 -20.14 36.50 1.21
N LEU A 10 -20.67 35.79 0.22
CA LEU A 10 -20.71 34.34 0.23
C LEU A 10 -19.26 33.86 0.07
N SER A 11 -18.57 33.69 1.17
CA SER A 11 -17.31 32.96 1.16
C SER A 11 -17.65 31.50 0.84
N LEU A 12 -17.57 31.14 -0.43
CA LEU A 12 -17.48 29.76 -0.82
C LEU A 12 -16.18 29.22 -0.20
N ALA A 13 -16.32 28.55 0.92
CA ALA A 13 -15.29 27.68 1.41
C ALA A 13 -15.19 26.54 0.40
N LEU A 14 -14.27 26.67 -0.55
CA LEU A 14 -13.81 25.56 -1.36
C LEU A 14 -13.15 24.58 -0.39
N MET A 15 -13.95 23.64 0.13
CA MET A 15 -13.39 22.42 0.70
C MET A 15 -12.76 21.66 -0.44
N SER A 16 -11.49 21.92 -0.69
CA SER A 16 -10.68 21.04 -1.50
C SER A 16 -10.58 19.71 -0.76
N PHE A 17 -11.44 18.78 -1.12
CA PHE A 17 -11.21 17.38 -0.85
C PHE A 17 -9.99 16.99 -1.69
N THR A 18 -8.79 17.22 -1.14
CA THR A 18 -7.64 16.50 -1.63
C THR A 18 -7.90 15.05 -1.28
N SER A 19 -8.36 14.27 -2.25
CA SER A 19 -8.31 12.82 -2.16
C SER A 19 -6.83 12.48 -2.13
N GLN A 20 -6.26 12.42 -0.92
CA GLN A 20 -4.96 11.82 -0.75
C GLN A 20 -5.17 10.34 -1.07
N ALA A 21 -4.67 9.93 -2.26
CA ALA A 21 -4.49 8.52 -2.53
C ALA A 21 -3.61 8.00 -1.40
N ASN A 22 -4.20 7.38 -0.38
CA ASN A 22 -3.47 6.79 0.71
C ASN A 22 -2.81 5.48 0.26
N ASP A 23 -1.84 5.02 1.00
CA ASP A 23 -1.10 3.79 0.69
C ASP A 23 -2.03 2.58 0.55
N ALA A 24 -3.07 2.49 1.39
CA ALA A 24 -4.03 1.40 1.35
C ALA A 24 -4.81 1.35 0.04
N SER A 25 -5.33 2.47 -0.44
CA SER A 25 -6.08 2.52 -1.70
C SER A 25 -5.18 2.27 -2.90
N THR A 26 -3.96 2.77 -2.88
CA THR A 26 -2.97 2.53 -3.94
C THR A 26 -2.59 1.05 -4.00
N LEU A 27 -2.28 0.43 -2.86
CA LEU A 27 -1.95 -0.99 -2.79
C LEU A 27 -3.12 -1.88 -3.20
N LYS A 28 -4.33 -1.52 -2.82
CA LYS A 28 -5.53 -2.26 -3.22
C LYS A 28 -5.68 -2.33 -4.74
N LYS A 29 -5.38 -1.23 -5.44
CA LYS A 29 -5.36 -1.20 -6.91
C LYS A 29 -4.28 -2.10 -7.48
N SER A 30 -3.08 -2.04 -6.94
CA SER A 30 -1.94 -2.89 -7.35
C SER A 30 -2.23 -4.38 -7.14
N LEU A 31 -3.01 -4.72 -6.11
CA LEU A 31 -3.34 -6.10 -5.76
C LEU A 31 -4.66 -6.60 -6.34
N LYS A 32 -5.26 -5.88 -7.27
CA LYS A 32 -6.55 -6.26 -7.89
C LYS A 32 -6.59 -7.72 -8.37
N PRO A 33 -5.54 -8.28 -9.00
CA PRO A 33 -5.56 -9.68 -9.43
C PRO A 33 -5.77 -10.69 -8.29
N TRP A 34 -5.39 -10.34 -7.07
CA TRP A 34 -5.54 -11.20 -5.88
C TRP A 34 -6.84 -10.96 -5.12
N GLN A 35 -7.65 -9.97 -5.53
CA GLN A 35 -8.95 -9.65 -4.94
C GLN A 35 -8.91 -9.59 -3.40
N PRO A 36 -8.07 -8.71 -2.80
CA PRO A 36 -7.96 -8.66 -1.35
C PRO A 36 -9.30 -8.33 -0.70
N ILE A 37 -9.61 -9.01 0.40
CA ILE A 37 -10.81 -8.78 1.21
C ILE A 37 -10.70 -7.43 1.91
N GLU A 38 -9.50 -7.09 2.38
CA GLU A 38 -9.22 -5.87 3.13
C GLU A 38 -7.81 -5.39 2.82
N VAL A 39 -7.67 -4.09 2.65
CA VAL A 39 -6.38 -3.40 2.68
C VAL A 39 -6.53 -2.20 3.58
N SER A 40 -5.80 -2.16 4.68
CA SER A 40 -5.91 -1.13 5.69
C SER A 40 -4.56 -0.65 6.18
N LYS A 41 -4.49 0.62 6.57
CA LYS A 41 -3.29 1.20 7.18
C LYS A 41 -3.62 1.64 8.60
N ASN A 42 -2.82 1.18 9.54
CA ASN A 42 -2.87 1.61 10.93
C ASN A 42 -1.49 2.08 11.36
N SER A 43 -1.34 3.39 11.56
CA SER A 43 -0.05 4.02 11.84
C SER A 43 0.97 3.73 10.72
N ASP A 44 2.04 3.00 11.00
CA ASP A 44 3.11 2.64 10.07
C ASP A 44 2.99 1.20 9.51
N THR A 45 1.86 0.54 9.78
CA THR A 45 1.59 -0.84 9.35
C THR A 45 0.49 -0.87 8.30
N LEU A 46 0.79 -1.50 7.17
CA LEU A 46 -0.14 -1.73 6.08
C LEU A 46 -0.51 -3.22 6.08
N THR A 47 -1.79 -3.52 6.17
CA THR A 47 -2.31 -4.90 6.27
C THR A 47 -3.15 -5.24 5.05
N VAL A 48 -2.82 -6.36 4.43
CA VAL A 48 -3.58 -6.98 3.33
C VAL A 48 -4.15 -8.30 3.82
N VAL A 49 -5.44 -8.50 3.65
CA VAL A 49 -6.13 -9.76 3.95
C VAL A 49 -6.60 -10.37 2.64
N LEU A 50 -6.14 -11.57 2.34
CA LEU A 50 -6.52 -12.31 1.15
C LEU A 50 -7.57 -13.37 1.50
N ASN A 51 -8.40 -13.72 0.50
CA ASN A 51 -9.41 -14.78 0.64
C ASN A 51 -8.76 -16.16 0.47
N GLU A 52 -7.78 -16.45 1.33
CA GLU A 52 -7.03 -17.69 1.35
C GLU A 52 -7.10 -18.30 2.75
N ASN A 53 -7.19 -19.63 2.85
CA ASN A 53 -7.11 -20.32 4.12
C ASN A 53 -5.71 -20.18 4.74
N ARG A 54 -4.71 -20.19 3.87
CA ARG A 54 -3.31 -20.05 4.24
C ARG A 54 -2.57 -19.26 3.17
N ILE A 55 -1.74 -18.33 3.58
CA ILE A 55 -0.79 -17.67 2.69
C ILE A 55 0.42 -18.60 2.54
N THR A 56 0.59 -19.12 1.33
CA THR A 56 1.77 -19.92 0.97
C THR A 56 2.96 -19.00 0.66
N PRO A 57 4.19 -19.51 0.73
CA PRO A 57 5.36 -18.74 0.28
C PRO A 57 5.24 -18.24 -1.15
N ASP A 58 4.68 -19.04 -2.06
CA ASP A 58 4.52 -18.66 -3.46
C ASP A 58 3.50 -17.52 -3.65
N VAL A 59 2.37 -17.57 -2.94
CA VAL A 59 1.38 -16.48 -2.96
C VAL A 59 2.01 -15.21 -2.39
N TYR A 60 2.72 -15.30 -1.28
CA TYR A 60 3.40 -14.16 -0.67
C TYR A 60 4.41 -13.54 -1.63
N ASP A 61 5.29 -14.34 -2.24
CA ASP A 61 6.26 -13.88 -3.23
C ASP A 61 5.58 -13.14 -4.39
N ALA A 62 4.53 -13.73 -4.96
CA ALA A 62 3.79 -13.13 -6.06
C ALA A 62 3.14 -11.78 -5.67
N VAL A 63 2.51 -11.71 -4.50
CA VAL A 63 1.88 -10.49 -3.99
C VAL A 63 2.91 -9.38 -3.78
N ILE A 64 4.07 -9.70 -3.25
CA ILE A 64 5.14 -8.71 -3.04
C ILE A 64 5.77 -8.32 -4.37
N SER A 65 6.28 -9.27 -5.14
CA SER A 65 7.06 -8.98 -6.36
C SER A 65 6.21 -8.44 -7.49
N SER A 66 5.10 -9.11 -7.82
CA SER A 66 4.23 -8.73 -8.95
C SER A 66 3.12 -7.75 -8.56
N GLY A 67 2.84 -7.61 -7.28
CA GLY A 67 1.84 -6.68 -6.75
C GLY A 67 2.47 -5.42 -6.18
N ALA A 68 2.88 -5.46 -4.92
CA ALA A 68 3.34 -4.27 -4.19
C ALA A 68 4.56 -3.59 -4.81
N CYS A 69 5.58 -4.35 -5.20
CA CYS A 69 6.83 -3.81 -5.73
C CYS A 69 6.74 -3.41 -7.21
N MET A 70 5.98 -4.14 -8.03
CA MET A 70 5.92 -3.94 -9.48
C MET A 70 5.57 -2.49 -9.84
N ASP A 71 4.54 -1.93 -9.23
CA ASP A 71 4.09 -0.58 -9.54
C ASP A 71 5.07 0.50 -9.06
N ILE A 72 5.91 0.19 -8.08
CA ILE A 72 7.03 1.04 -7.68
C ILE A 72 8.08 1.06 -8.79
N TRP A 73 8.45 -0.11 -9.30
CA TRP A 73 9.46 -0.23 -10.36
C TRP A 73 9.03 0.42 -11.67
N THR A 74 7.76 0.33 -12.00
CA THR A 74 7.17 0.96 -13.20
C THR A 74 6.77 2.41 -12.98
N LYS A 75 6.89 2.93 -11.76
CA LYS A 75 6.52 4.30 -11.37
C LYS A 75 5.03 4.61 -11.59
N ASP A 76 4.17 3.61 -11.43
CA ASP A 76 2.71 3.75 -11.55
C ASP A 76 2.03 4.11 -10.23
N VAL A 77 2.80 4.52 -9.23
CA VAL A 77 2.31 4.91 -7.90
C VAL A 77 2.74 6.35 -7.57
N PRO A 78 2.02 7.01 -6.65
CA PRO A 78 2.45 8.32 -6.17
C PRO A 78 3.85 8.30 -5.56
N ALA A 79 4.58 9.43 -5.67
CA ALA A 79 5.95 9.54 -5.16
C ALA A 79 6.07 9.25 -3.65
N LYS A 80 5.00 9.49 -2.89
CA LYS A 80 4.97 9.27 -1.43
C LYS A 80 4.57 7.85 -1.03
N TYR A 81 4.28 6.98 -1.99
CA TYR A 81 3.82 5.63 -1.73
C TYR A 81 4.80 4.86 -0.85
N LEU A 82 4.28 4.28 0.22
CA LEU A 82 5.01 3.48 1.22
C LEU A 82 6.12 4.21 2.01
N GLN A 83 6.28 5.53 1.87
CA GLN A 83 7.36 6.25 2.57
C GLN A 83 7.26 6.16 4.09
N THR A 84 6.04 6.09 4.64
CA THR A 84 5.80 6.05 6.09
C THR A 84 5.47 4.65 6.60
N VAL A 85 5.52 3.64 5.72
CA VAL A 85 5.18 2.26 6.07
C VAL A 85 6.43 1.51 6.50
N LYS A 86 6.40 0.97 7.72
CA LYS A 86 7.49 0.16 8.29
C LYS A 86 7.27 -1.32 8.09
N GLU A 87 6.00 -1.76 8.04
CA GLU A 87 5.63 -3.16 7.87
C GLU A 87 4.48 -3.30 6.89
N LEU A 88 4.60 -4.28 6.01
CA LEU A 88 3.54 -4.72 5.12
C LEU A 88 3.19 -6.16 5.47
N ARG A 89 1.96 -6.37 5.97
CA ARG A 89 1.46 -7.68 6.38
C ARG A 89 0.57 -8.28 5.30
N ILE A 90 0.87 -9.50 4.90
CA ILE A 90 0.04 -10.28 3.99
C ILE A 90 -0.55 -11.44 4.77
N LEU A 91 -1.84 -11.38 5.06
CA LEU A 91 -2.52 -12.28 5.97
C LEU A 91 -3.59 -13.11 5.27
N ASN A 92 -3.85 -14.30 5.83
CA ASN A 92 -4.94 -15.15 5.43
C ASN A 92 -6.30 -14.55 5.83
N LYS A 93 -7.39 -15.13 5.37
CA LYS A 93 -8.77 -14.62 5.60
C LYS A 93 -9.16 -14.50 7.07
N HIS A 94 -8.53 -15.27 7.95
CA HIS A 94 -8.78 -15.24 9.41
C HIS A 94 -7.85 -14.30 10.16
N LYS A 95 -6.93 -13.62 9.47
CA LYS A 95 -5.92 -12.73 10.08
C LYS A 95 -5.05 -13.45 11.13
N ALA A 96 -4.81 -14.73 10.94
CA ALA A 96 -4.12 -15.58 11.91
C ALA A 96 -2.79 -16.13 11.41
N GLN A 97 -2.52 -16.05 10.09
CA GLN A 97 -1.33 -16.59 9.48
C GLN A 97 -0.94 -15.75 8.27
N GLY A 98 0.32 -15.66 8.02
CA GLY A 98 0.88 -14.96 6.87
C GLY A 98 2.30 -14.52 7.12
N TYR A 99 2.71 -13.50 6.39
CA TYR A 99 4.07 -12.97 6.39
C TYR A 99 4.08 -11.47 6.53
N VAL A 100 5.17 -10.95 7.06
CA VAL A 100 5.40 -9.52 7.24
C VAL A 100 6.66 -9.13 6.47
N LEU A 101 6.54 -8.18 5.57
CA LEU A 101 7.67 -7.55 4.88
C LEU A 101 8.06 -6.29 5.64
N GLU A 102 9.28 -6.24 6.10
CA GLU A 102 9.83 -5.06 6.77
C GLU A 102 10.33 -4.04 5.75
N LYS A 103 10.14 -2.76 6.05
CA LYS A 103 10.62 -1.64 5.22
C LYS A 103 10.26 -1.84 3.74
N PRO A 104 8.97 -1.95 3.39
CA PRO A 104 8.57 -2.39 2.07
C PRO A 104 9.11 -1.51 0.94
N LEU A 105 9.13 -0.20 1.08
CA LEU A 105 9.67 0.67 0.02
C LEU A 105 11.16 0.43 -0.22
N THR A 106 11.95 0.44 0.84
CA THR A 106 13.40 0.19 0.75
C THR A 106 13.67 -1.20 0.19
N THR A 107 12.95 -2.21 0.69
CA THR A 107 13.09 -3.60 0.22
C THR A 107 12.74 -3.74 -1.25
N CYS A 108 11.60 -3.18 -1.70
CA CYS A 108 11.23 -3.19 -3.12
C CYS A 108 12.30 -2.50 -3.99
N ASN A 109 12.84 -1.36 -3.55
CA ASN A 109 13.87 -0.65 -4.30
C ASN A 109 15.16 -1.47 -4.41
N GLU A 110 15.57 -2.13 -3.35
CA GLU A 110 16.75 -3.02 -3.38
C GLU A 110 16.53 -4.23 -4.28
N MET A 111 15.35 -4.85 -4.20
CA MET A 111 14.96 -5.97 -5.06
C MET A 111 15.01 -5.58 -6.55
N GLY A 112 14.55 -4.38 -6.88
CA GLY A 112 14.50 -3.88 -8.26
C GLY A 112 15.84 -3.66 -8.92
N LYS A 113 16.94 -3.65 -8.17
CA LYS A 113 18.30 -3.52 -8.67
C LYS A 113 18.96 -4.85 -9.01
N GLU A 114 18.32 -5.95 -8.67
CA GLU A 114 18.92 -7.29 -8.71
C GLU A 114 18.20 -8.22 -9.70
N GLN A 115 18.88 -9.30 -10.06
CA GLN A 115 18.29 -10.40 -10.80
C GLN A 115 17.25 -11.10 -9.92
N PRO A 116 16.24 -11.81 -10.51
CA PRO A 116 15.12 -12.39 -9.77
C PRO A 116 15.51 -13.26 -8.57
N GLU A 117 16.53 -14.09 -8.70
CA GLU A 117 16.99 -14.97 -7.61
C GLU A 117 17.53 -14.18 -6.41
N ARG A 118 18.31 -13.14 -6.68
CA ARG A 118 18.86 -12.26 -5.63
C ARG A 118 17.77 -11.37 -5.04
N ALA A 119 16.85 -10.88 -5.86
CA ALA A 119 15.70 -10.12 -5.41
C ALA A 119 14.88 -10.94 -4.39
N LYS A 120 14.65 -12.22 -4.66
CA LYS A 120 13.96 -13.13 -3.74
C LYS A 120 14.71 -13.27 -2.40
N VAL A 121 16.03 -13.38 -2.44
CA VAL A 121 16.85 -13.45 -1.21
C VAL A 121 16.70 -12.15 -0.39
N ILE A 122 16.72 -11.00 -1.04
CA ILE A 122 16.50 -9.70 -0.37
C ILE A 122 15.11 -9.64 0.28
N MET A 123 14.09 -10.04 -0.46
CA MET A 123 12.72 -10.10 0.06
C MET A 123 12.64 -10.98 1.32
N LEU A 124 13.18 -12.20 1.25
CA LEU A 124 13.12 -13.15 2.36
C LEU A 124 13.95 -12.69 3.56
N ALA A 125 15.08 -12.02 3.33
CA ALA A 125 15.91 -11.44 4.41
C ALA A 125 15.18 -10.34 5.18
N ASN A 126 14.17 -9.72 4.58
CA ASN A 126 13.34 -8.68 5.20
C ASN A 126 11.93 -9.19 5.54
N THR A 127 11.75 -10.50 5.57
CA THR A 127 10.46 -11.13 5.85
C THR A 127 10.52 -11.91 7.17
N HIS A 128 9.46 -11.82 7.95
CA HIS A 128 9.24 -12.69 9.09
C HIS A 128 7.81 -13.22 9.12
N LEU A 129 7.58 -14.27 9.88
CA LEU A 129 6.23 -14.82 10.07
C LEU A 129 5.38 -13.87 10.91
N PHE A 130 4.10 -13.78 10.53
CA PHE A 130 3.11 -13.07 11.32
C PHE A 130 2.78 -13.82 12.61
#